data_5727b0226bee833ecceb3d8504167dd8
#
_entry.id   5727b0226bee833ecceb3d8504167dd8
#
_cell.length_a   1.000
_cell.length_b   1.000
_cell.length_c   1.000
_cell.angle_alpha   90.00
_cell.angle_beta   90.00
_cell.angle_gamma   90.00
#
_symmetry.space_group_name_H-M   'P 1'
#
loop_
_entity.id
_entity.type
_entity.pdbx_description
1 polymer ?
#
loop_
_entity_poly.entity_id
_entity_poly.type
_entity_poly.pdbx_seq_one_letter_code
_entity_poly.pdbx_strand_id
1 'polypeptide(L)'
;MKYLVPPRLGYVVDDRTKKSPVVYLMELPDGDPLVLQGSGGVIWALAADGVDDVPATLATALGCRVEEIRTHVTSFLDDLVSRGLLEVES
;
A
#
# COMPACT_ATOMS: atom_id res chain seq x y z
N MET A 1 3.61 -9.75 -9.15
CA MET A 1 2.24 -9.21 -9.29
C MET A 1 2.27 -7.71 -8.99
N LYS A 2 1.71 -6.94 -9.89
CA LYS A 2 1.69 -5.49 -9.75
C LYS A 2 0.31 -5.00 -9.37
N TYR A 3 0.27 -3.84 -8.75
CA TYR A 3 -0.97 -3.20 -8.31
C TYR A 3 -1.10 -1.84 -8.96
N LEU A 4 -2.32 -1.37 -9.07
CA LEU A 4 -2.65 -0.06 -9.64
C LEU A 4 -3.51 0.70 -8.66
N VAL A 5 -3.43 2.03 -8.73
CA VAL A 5 -4.34 2.89 -7.96
C VAL A 5 -5.62 3.03 -8.76
N PRO A 6 -6.79 2.73 -8.17
CA PRO A 6 -8.07 2.89 -8.87
C PRO A 6 -8.28 4.34 -9.31
N PRO A 7 -8.86 4.57 -10.49
CA PRO A 7 -8.97 5.93 -11.05
C PRO A 7 -9.83 6.89 -10.22
N ARG A 8 -10.71 6.37 -9.37
CA ARG A 8 -11.58 7.22 -8.53
C ARG A 8 -11.04 7.43 -7.13
N LEU A 9 -9.85 6.93 -6.85
CA LEU A 9 -9.24 7.07 -5.54
C LEU A 9 -8.35 8.29 -5.51
N GLY A 10 -8.71 9.28 -4.67
CA GLY A 10 -7.83 10.38 -4.39
C GLY A 10 -6.86 9.99 -3.28
N TYR A 11 -5.62 10.41 -3.36
CA TYR A 11 -4.65 10.07 -2.35
C TYR A 11 -3.57 11.14 -2.21
N VAL A 12 -3.02 11.22 -1.00
CA VAL A 12 -1.87 12.07 -0.71
C VAL A 12 -0.92 11.23 0.14
N VAL A 13 0.34 11.20 -0.26
CA VAL A 13 1.39 10.54 0.51
C VAL A 13 2.19 11.63 1.21
N ASP A 14 2.15 11.62 2.54
CA ASP A 14 2.88 12.60 3.35
C ASP A 14 4.11 11.92 3.93
N ASP A 15 5.27 12.26 3.40
CA ASP A 15 6.54 11.67 3.82
C ASP A 15 7.40 12.64 4.64
N ARG A 16 6.80 13.69 5.17
CA ARG A 16 7.55 14.68 5.97
C ARG A 16 8.06 14.12 7.28
N THR A 17 7.43 13.05 7.79
CA THR A 17 7.93 12.37 8.97
C THR A 17 9.07 11.43 8.57
N LYS A 18 10.08 11.30 9.42
CA LYS A 18 11.26 10.51 9.08
C LYS A 18 11.05 9.00 9.26
N LYS A 19 9.94 8.58 9.84
CA LYS A 19 9.74 7.16 10.16
C LYS A 19 9.08 6.39 9.04
N SER A 20 7.93 6.85 8.58
CA SER A 20 7.23 6.19 7.49
C SER A 20 6.19 7.14 6.92
N PRO A 21 5.83 6.98 5.65
CA PRO A 21 4.83 7.86 5.05
C PRO A 21 3.46 7.62 5.68
N VAL A 22 2.69 8.71 5.77
CA VAL A 22 1.28 8.65 6.11
C VAL A 22 0.52 8.82 4.80
N VAL A 23 -0.38 7.91 4.50
CA VAL A 23 -1.14 7.94 3.26
C VAL A 23 -2.60 8.26 3.56
N TYR A 24 -3.11 9.31 2.93
CA TYR A 24 -4.50 9.71 3.05
C TYR A 24 -5.22 9.26 1.79
N LEU A 25 -6.26 8.47 1.95
CA LEU A 25 -7.03 7.91 0.84
C LEU A 25 -8.49 8.35 0.95
N MET A 26 -9.09 8.65 -0.19
CA MET A 26 -10.53 8.95 -0.23
C MET A 26 -11.08 8.58 -1.60
N GLU A 27 -12.10 7.74 -1.60
CA GLU A 27 -12.80 7.41 -2.84
C GLU A 27 -13.66 8.60 -3.26
N LEU A 28 -13.44 9.08 -4.46
CA LEU A 28 -14.13 10.26 -4.97
C LEU A 28 -15.43 9.86 -5.65
N PRO A 29 -16.50 10.70 -5.57
CA PRO A 29 -16.52 11.99 -4.86
C PRO A 29 -16.96 11.92 -3.40
N ASP A 30 -17.54 10.81 -2.94
CA ASP A 30 -18.28 10.78 -1.66
C ASP A 30 -17.76 9.78 -0.64
N GLY A 31 -16.62 9.13 -0.90
CA GLY A 31 -16.10 8.13 0.03
C GLY A 31 -15.58 8.72 1.33
N ASP A 32 -15.58 7.91 2.38
CA ASP A 32 -15.00 8.31 3.66
C ASP A 32 -13.48 8.33 3.57
N PRO A 33 -12.83 9.31 4.21
CA PRO A 33 -11.37 9.34 4.23
C PRO A 33 -10.81 8.20 5.08
N LEU A 34 -9.67 7.65 4.64
CA LEU A 34 -8.95 6.61 5.35
C LEU A 34 -7.50 7.02 5.45
N VAL A 35 -6.90 6.78 6.60
CA VAL A 35 -5.49 7.11 6.83
C VAL A 35 -4.71 5.81 7.07
N LEU A 36 -3.67 5.61 6.29
CA LEU A 36 -2.74 4.49 6.48
C LEU A 36 -1.44 5.02 7.07
N GLN A 37 -1.00 4.39 8.14
CA GLN A 37 0.22 4.77 8.85
C GLN A 37 1.11 3.56 9.03
N GLY A 38 2.37 3.80 9.38
CA GLY A 38 3.32 2.74 9.66
C GLY A 38 3.54 1.84 8.44
N SER A 39 3.61 0.54 8.68
CA SER A 39 3.84 -0.42 7.59
C SER A 39 2.72 -0.41 6.55
N GLY A 40 1.49 -0.14 6.98
CA GLY A 40 0.36 -0.05 6.04
C GLY A 40 0.55 1.04 5.00
N GLY A 41 1.02 2.21 5.42
CA GLY A 41 1.33 3.30 4.49
C GLY A 41 2.46 2.94 3.54
N VAL A 42 3.51 2.31 4.04
CA VAL A 42 4.64 1.87 3.21
C VAL A 42 4.18 0.84 2.18
N ILE A 43 3.40 -0.14 2.60
CA ILE A 43 2.91 -1.19 1.70
C ILE A 43 2.06 -0.60 0.59
N TRP A 44 1.13 0.28 0.93
CA TRP A 44 0.29 0.93 -0.07
C TRP A 44 1.12 1.77 -1.05
N ALA A 45 2.09 2.54 -0.53
CA ALA A 45 2.94 3.39 -1.36
C ALA A 45 3.77 2.57 -2.35
N LEU A 46 4.35 1.45 -1.90
CA LEU A 46 5.10 0.56 -2.79
C LEU A 46 4.20 -0.02 -3.88
N ALA A 47 3.01 -0.44 -3.52
CA ALA A 47 2.05 -0.97 -4.50
C ALA A 47 1.64 0.10 -5.50
N ALA A 48 1.38 1.31 -5.04
CA ALA A 48 0.99 2.43 -5.90
C ALA A 48 2.10 2.82 -6.89
N ASP A 49 3.36 2.64 -6.49
CA ASP A 49 4.51 2.91 -7.34
C ASP A 49 4.72 1.83 -8.41
N GLY A 50 3.94 0.77 -8.40
CA GLY A 50 4.06 -0.29 -9.39
C GLY A 50 5.14 -1.31 -9.08
N VAL A 51 5.55 -1.41 -7.82
CA VAL A 51 6.54 -2.41 -7.40
C VAL A 51 6.01 -3.80 -7.66
N ASP A 52 6.81 -4.64 -8.32
CA ASP A 52 6.36 -5.95 -8.77
C ASP A 52 6.21 -6.94 -7.62
N ASP A 53 7.15 -6.97 -6.70
CA ASP A 53 7.10 -7.86 -5.54
C ASP A 53 7.19 -7.02 -4.26
N VAL A 54 6.02 -6.56 -3.80
CA VAL A 54 5.94 -5.70 -2.62
C VAL A 54 6.52 -6.37 -1.38
N PRO A 55 6.18 -7.65 -1.07
CA PRO A 55 6.79 -8.29 0.11
C PRO A 55 8.32 -8.34 0.05
N ALA A 56 8.90 -8.68 -1.09
CA ALA A 56 10.35 -8.77 -1.23
C ALA A 56 11.01 -7.41 -1.04
N THR A 57 10.42 -6.37 -1.65
CA THR A 57 10.94 -5.01 -1.54
C THR A 57 10.89 -4.53 -0.09
N LEU A 58 9.78 -4.79 0.58
CA LEU A 58 9.62 -4.39 1.99
C LEU A 58 10.61 -5.15 2.89
N ALA A 59 10.78 -6.45 2.65
CA ALA A 59 11.72 -7.26 3.43
C ALA A 59 13.15 -6.73 3.31
N THR A 60 13.55 -6.33 2.10
CA THR A 60 14.87 -5.74 1.88
C THR A 60 15.00 -4.43 2.67
N ALA A 61 13.99 -3.59 2.63
CA ALA A 61 14.01 -2.31 3.34
C ALA A 61 14.07 -2.49 4.87
N LEU A 62 13.40 -3.53 5.38
CA LEU A 62 13.37 -3.80 6.82
C LEU A 62 14.56 -4.63 7.30
N GLY A 63 15.33 -5.21 6.38
CA GLY A 63 16.44 -6.07 6.73
C GLY A 63 16.02 -7.42 7.30
N CYS A 64 14.86 -7.92 6.90
CA CYS A 64 14.34 -9.21 7.35
C CYS A 64 14.15 -10.16 6.16
N ARG A 65 13.79 -11.39 6.46
CA ARG A 65 13.56 -12.40 5.41
C ARG A 65 12.14 -12.27 4.89
N VAL A 66 12.00 -12.39 3.56
CA VAL A 66 10.69 -12.24 2.93
C VAL A 66 9.69 -13.28 3.44
N GLU A 67 10.15 -14.48 3.77
CA GLU A 67 9.28 -15.54 4.31
C GLU A 67 8.61 -15.13 5.61
N GLU A 68 9.24 -14.26 6.38
CA GLU A 68 8.70 -13.81 7.67
C GLU A 68 7.51 -12.87 7.51
N ILE A 69 7.43 -12.16 6.40
CA ILE A 69 6.42 -11.12 6.22
C ILE A 69 5.50 -11.35 5.03
N ARG A 70 5.84 -12.29 4.12
CA ARG A 70 5.09 -12.46 2.87
C ARG A 70 3.60 -12.67 3.08
N THR A 71 3.23 -13.60 3.95
CA THR A 71 1.82 -13.89 4.19
C THR A 71 1.09 -12.67 4.75
N HIS A 72 1.71 -12.00 5.70
CA HIS A 72 1.12 -10.82 6.33
C HIS A 72 0.93 -9.68 5.31
N VAL A 73 1.95 -9.40 4.51
CA VAL A 73 1.89 -8.34 3.51
C VAL A 73 0.87 -8.66 2.43
N THR A 74 0.87 -9.92 1.95
CA THR A 74 -0.09 -10.35 0.93
C THR A 74 -1.53 -10.24 1.43
N SER A 75 -1.78 -10.64 2.67
CA SER A 75 -3.12 -10.51 3.27
C SER A 75 -3.55 -9.05 3.34
N PHE A 76 -2.64 -8.16 3.69
CA PHE A 76 -2.94 -6.74 3.76
C PHE A 76 -3.25 -6.17 2.37
N LEU A 77 -2.46 -6.55 1.36
CA LEU A 77 -2.71 -6.12 -0.02
C LEU A 77 -4.06 -6.64 -0.53
N ASP A 78 -4.39 -7.89 -0.23
CA ASP A 78 -5.69 -8.46 -0.63
C ASP A 78 -6.84 -7.70 0.04
N ASP A 79 -6.67 -7.31 1.28
CA ASP A 79 -7.67 -6.51 1.99
C ASP A 79 -7.85 -5.14 1.32
N LEU A 80 -6.76 -4.51 0.92
CA LEU A 80 -6.83 -3.23 0.22
C LEU A 80 -7.55 -3.36 -1.12
N VAL A 81 -7.28 -4.43 -1.86
CA VAL A 81 -7.98 -4.69 -3.13
C VAL A 81 -9.47 -4.92 -2.87
N SER A 82 -9.79 -5.69 -1.85
CA SER A 82 -11.17 -5.97 -1.48
C SER A 82 -11.95 -4.70 -1.13
N ARG A 83 -11.27 -3.72 -0.57
CA ARG A 83 -11.89 -2.44 -0.20
C ARG A 83 -11.91 -1.42 -1.33
N GLY A 84 -11.39 -1.75 -2.50
CA GLY A 84 -11.32 -0.82 -3.62
C GLY A 84 -10.23 0.22 -3.51
N LEU A 85 -9.22 0.00 -2.65
CA LEU A 85 -8.13 0.94 -2.43
C LEU A 85 -6.92 0.63 -3.30
N LEU A 86 -6.89 -0.53 -3.92
CA LEU A 86 -5.92 -0.95 -4.92
C LEU A 86 -6.62 -1.87 -5.91
N GLU A 87 -6.04 -2.00 -7.11
CA GLU A 87 -6.47 -2.96 -8.10
C GLU A 87 -5.28 -3.81 -8.50
N VAL A 88 -5.54 -5.07 -8.83
CA VAL A 88 -4.50 -5.95 -9.34
C VAL A 88 -4.36 -5.72 -10.83
N GLU A 89 -3.13 -5.49 -11.30
CA GLU A 89 -2.86 -5.38 -12.72
C GLU A 89 -2.97 -6.76 -13.36
N SER A 90 -3.81 -6.87 -14.33
CA SER A 90 -4.06 -8.14 -15.03
C SER A 90 -3.22 -8.27 -16.29
#